data_6ec0861f6192a5dea42a7b6145f55367
#
_entry.id   6ec0861f6192a5dea42a7b6145f55367
#
_cell.length_a   1.000
_cell.length_b   1.000
_cell.length_c   1.000
_cell.angle_alpha   90.00
_cell.angle_beta   90.00
_cell.angle_gamma   90.00
#
_symmetry.space_group_name_H-M   'P 1'
#
loop_
_entity.id
_entity.type
_entity.pdbx_description
1 polymer ?
#
loop_
_entity_poly.entity_id
_entity_poly.type
_entity_poly.pdbx_seq_one_letter_code
_entity_poly.pdbx_strand_id
1 'polypeptide(L)' 'MKARQVFHALMRSKGFTDDDFKMEKGRYVNPNMQTRWNYFLAGWEMRGAA' A
#
# COMPACT_ATOMS: atom_id res chain seq x y z
N MET A 1 1.63 11.44 -1.82
CA MET A 1 0.23 11.10 -1.54
C MET A 1 0.12 10.46 -0.17
N LYS A 2 -0.79 10.96 0.64
CA LYS A 2 -0.89 10.55 2.05
C LYS A 2 -1.31 9.09 2.22
N ALA A 3 -2.11 8.57 1.30
CA ALA A 3 -2.59 7.19 1.36
C ALA A 3 -1.44 6.18 1.41
N ARG A 4 -0.38 6.41 0.65
CA ARG A 4 0.76 5.51 0.63
C ARG A 4 1.49 5.49 1.96
N GLN A 5 1.62 6.64 2.61
CA GLN A 5 2.25 6.72 3.93
C GLN A 5 1.45 5.93 4.96
N VAL A 6 0.13 6.09 4.94
CA VAL A 6 -0.76 5.36 5.86
C VAL A 6 -0.68 3.86 5.59
N PHE A 7 -0.69 3.47 4.32
CA PHE A 7 -0.59 2.08 3.93
C PHE A 7 0.71 1.45 4.44
N HIS A 8 1.84 2.14 4.25
CA HIS A 8 3.13 1.61 4.71
C HIS A 8 3.16 1.47 6.23
N ALA A 9 2.63 2.45 6.95
CA ALA A 9 2.57 2.39 8.41
C ALA A 9 1.73 1.20 8.87
N LEU A 10 0.59 0.97 8.23
CA LEU A 10 -0.27 -0.16 8.55
C LEU A 10 0.43 -1.49 8.28
N MET A 11 1.11 -1.60 7.13
CA MET A 11 1.81 -2.83 6.78
C MET A 11 2.99 -3.10 7.71
N ARG A 12 3.73 -2.06 8.10
CA ARG A 12 4.83 -2.22 9.05
C ARG A 12 4.33 -2.76 10.39
N SER A 13 3.15 -2.32 10.83
CA SER A 13 2.55 -2.82 12.06
C SER A 13 2.20 -4.31 11.99
N LYS A 14 2.07 -4.83 10.77
CA LYS A 14 1.80 -6.27 10.53
C LYS A 14 3.07 -7.09 10.34
N GLY A 15 4.24 -6.44 10.40
CA GLY A 15 5.52 -7.13 10.30
C GLY A 15 6.20 -7.07 8.94
N PHE A 16 5.63 -6.35 7.98
CA PHE A 16 6.29 -6.16 6.69
C PHE A 16 7.48 -5.22 6.82
N THR A 17 8.50 -5.46 6.02
CA THR A 17 9.76 -4.70 6.06
C THR A 17 9.90 -3.83 4.81
N ASP A 18 10.97 -3.03 4.80
CA ASP A 18 11.26 -2.16 3.65
C ASP A 18 11.42 -2.95 2.34
N ASP A 19 11.93 -4.17 2.42
CA ASP A 19 12.07 -5.01 1.24
C ASP A 19 10.71 -5.30 0.59
N ASP A 20 9.67 -5.41 1.40
CA ASP A 20 8.33 -5.67 0.90
C ASP A 20 7.75 -4.47 0.17
N PHE A 21 8.28 -3.27 0.43
CA PHE A 21 7.80 -2.03 -0.19
C PHE A 21 8.58 -1.66 -1.44
N LYS A 22 9.51 -2.49 -1.88
CA LYS A 22 10.30 -2.22 -3.07
C LYS A 22 9.38 -2.08 -4.28
N MET A 23 9.66 -1.06 -5.08
CA MET A 23 8.83 -0.75 -6.25
C MET A 23 9.65 -0.72 -7.52
N GLU A 24 9.01 -1.05 -8.62
CA GLU A 24 9.57 -0.90 -9.95
C GLU A 24 8.45 -0.46 -10.89
N LYS A 25 8.73 0.54 -11.72
CA LYS A 25 7.79 1.04 -12.71
C LYS A 25 6.43 1.42 -12.10
N GLY A 26 6.46 1.97 -10.89
CA GLY A 26 5.26 2.43 -10.20
C GLY A 26 4.43 1.34 -9.55
N ARG A 27 4.96 0.11 -9.46
CA ARG A 27 4.26 -1.02 -8.85
C ARG A 27 5.15 -1.69 -7.82
N TYR A 28 4.52 -2.30 -6.82
CA TYR A 28 5.27 -3.11 -5.86
C TYR A 28 5.80 -4.38 -6.54
N VAL A 29 7.05 -4.70 -6.26
CA VAL A 29 7.67 -5.92 -6.78
C VAL A 29 7.00 -7.14 -6.18
N ASN A 30 6.67 -7.09 -4.88
CA ASN A 30 5.98 -8.16 -4.19
C ASN A 30 4.50 -8.18 -4.63
N PRO A 31 4.03 -9.24 -5.32
CA PRO A 31 2.67 -9.28 -5.83
C PRO A 31 1.61 -9.25 -4.72
N ASN A 32 1.90 -9.83 -3.57
CA ASN A 32 0.98 -9.78 -2.43
C ASN A 32 0.83 -8.34 -1.93
N MET A 33 1.92 -7.60 -1.88
CA MET A 33 1.89 -6.20 -1.47
C MET A 33 1.12 -5.36 -2.48
N GLN A 34 1.30 -5.61 -3.76
CA GLN A 34 0.57 -4.90 -4.80
C GLN A 34 -0.94 -5.14 -4.67
N THR A 35 -1.34 -6.37 -4.42
CA THR A 35 -2.75 -6.71 -4.23
C THR A 35 -3.33 -5.98 -3.02
N ARG A 36 -2.60 -5.98 -1.91
CA ARG A 36 -3.03 -5.27 -0.70
C ARG A 36 -3.16 -3.78 -0.95
N TRP A 37 -2.21 -3.20 -1.68
CA TRP A 37 -2.26 -1.78 -2.04
C TRP A 37 -3.49 -1.46 -2.89
N ASN A 38 -3.81 -2.31 -3.86
CA ASN A 38 -4.97 -2.10 -4.71
C ASN A 38 -6.27 -2.03 -3.89
N TYR A 39 -6.45 -2.95 -2.95
CA TYR A 39 -7.63 -2.95 -2.09
C TYR A 39 -7.63 -1.77 -1.14
N PHE A 40 -6.49 -1.45 -0.56
CA PHE A 40 -6.37 -0.32 0.35
C PHE A 40 -6.72 0.98 -0.38
N LEU A 41 -6.17 1.17 -1.56
CA LEU A 41 -6.39 2.39 -2.33
C LEU A 41 -7.86 2.53 -2.72
N ALA A 42 -8.49 1.45 -3.13
CA ALA A 42 -9.92 1.48 -3.46
C ALA A 42 -10.75 1.95 -2.28
N GLY A 43 -10.49 1.39 -1.10
CA GLY A 43 -11.19 1.81 0.12
C GLY A 43 -10.90 3.25 0.50
N TRP A 44 -9.65 3.68 0.33
CA TRP A 44 -9.24 5.04 0.61
C TRP A 44 -9.97 6.03 -0.30
N GLU A 45 -10.04 5.73 -1.59
CA GLU A 45 -10.69 6.61 -2.55
C GLU A 45 -12.20 6.70 -2.29
N MET A 46 -12.82 5.60 -1.91
CA MET A 46 -14.23 5.61 -1.57
C MET A 46 -14.52 6.52 -0.38
N ARG A 47 -13.64 6.51 0.62
CA ARG A 47 -13.78 7.40 1.78
C ARG A 47 -13.49 8.85 1.39
N GLY A 48 -12.48 9.06 0.58
CA GLY A 48 -12.07 10.40 0.17
C GLY A 48 -13.08 11.07 -0.73
N ALA A 49 -13.86 10.29 -1.46
CA ALA A 49 -14.89 10.80 -2.36
C ALA A 49 -16.15 11.21 -1.60
N ALA A 50 -16.29 10.76 -0.38
CA ALA A 50 -17.48 11.04 0.43
C ALA A 50 -17.50 12.46 1.00
#